data_ba0b545af59459c77d356b22b3384c37
#
_entry.id   ba0b545af59459c77d356b22b3384c37
#
_cell.length_a   1.000
_cell.length_b   1.000
_cell.length_c   1.000
_cell.angle_alpha   90.00
_cell.angle_beta   90.00
_cell.angle_gamma   90.00
#
_symmetry.space_group_name_H-M   'P 1'
#
loop_
_entity.id
_entity.type
_entity.pdbx_description
1 polymer ?
#
loop_
_entity_poly.entity_id
_entity_poly.type
_entity_poly.pdbx_seq_one_letter_code
_entity_poly.pdbx_strand_id
1 'polypeptide(L)'
;MKNKPTLYLDMDGVLADFNAGAAKLLGMPPKEAAQIEQRGRWPDQQWRQLAEQANFYLDLPKMQWADKMVELALRFRDNLNYDLRILTAIPKGNDMPEAFHDKIDWINHHYGAHDLRVHFGPYSHDKARHCRGRDDILVDDRTSNCAEWQAAGGTAIQVRAGAYGQALIELEKIFHELMMSSMI
;
A
#
# COMPACT_ATOMS: atom_id res chain seq x y z
N MET A 1 16.78 12.90 20.14
CA MET A 1 16.82 11.50 19.61
C MET A 1 16.44 11.56 18.14
N LYS A 2 17.24 10.98 17.21
CA LYS A 2 16.79 10.85 15.81
C LYS A 2 15.56 9.93 15.80
N ASN A 3 14.50 10.35 15.15
CA ASN A 3 13.34 9.49 14.95
C ASN A 3 13.77 8.25 14.16
N LYS A 4 13.28 7.08 14.59
CA LYS A 4 13.48 5.83 13.89
C LYS A 4 12.89 5.93 12.49
N PRO A 5 13.61 5.60 11.39
CA PRO A 5 13.06 5.63 10.05
C PRO A 5 11.91 4.62 9.90
N THR A 6 11.01 4.89 9.00
CA THR A 6 9.84 4.03 8.79
C THR A 6 9.73 3.59 7.31
N LEU A 7 9.50 2.30 7.11
CA LEU A 7 9.05 1.76 5.84
C LEU A 7 7.53 1.62 5.88
N TYR A 8 6.85 2.29 4.96
CA TYR A 8 5.42 2.24 4.79
C TYR A 8 5.06 1.41 3.55
N LEU A 9 4.13 0.48 3.70
CA LEU A 9 3.51 -0.24 2.60
C LEU A 9 2.07 0.25 2.43
N ASP A 10 1.67 0.62 1.22
CA ASP A 10 0.25 0.78 0.90
C ASP A 10 -0.45 -0.59 0.96
N MET A 11 -1.76 -0.57 1.08
CA MET A 11 -2.57 -1.78 1.04
C MET A 11 -3.08 -2.06 -0.37
N ASP A 12 -3.91 -1.18 -0.93
CA ASP A 12 -4.55 -1.39 -2.23
C ASP A 12 -3.51 -1.29 -3.37
N GLY A 13 -3.47 -2.29 -4.24
CA GLY A 13 -2.50 -2.36 -5.34
C GLY A 13 -1.07 -2.77 -4.94
N VAL A 14 -0.78 -2.86 -3.63
CA VAL A 14 0.50 -3.33 -3.10
C VAL A 14 0.34 -4.68 -2.38
N LEU A 15 -0.55 -4.79 -1.42
CA LEU A 15 -0.81 -6.02 -0.67
C LEU A 15 -2.13 -6.67 -1.08
N ALA A 16 -3.20 -5.88 -1.19
CA ALA A 16 -4.54 -6.30 -1.60
C ALA A 16 -4.82 -5.92 -3.05
N ASP A 17 -5.39 -6.85 -3.82
CA ASP A 17 -5.73 -6.64 -5.22
C ASP A 17 -7.15 -6.07 -5.35
N PHE A 18 -7.24 -4.74 -5.21
CA PHE A 18 -8.50 -4.02 -5.39
C PHE A 18 -9.12 -4.27 -6.76
N ASN A 19 -8.32 -4.30 -7.82
CA ASN A 19 -8.82 -4.48 -9.18
C ASN A 19 -9.44 -5.87 -9.38
N ALA A 20 -8.81 -6.92 -8.84
CA ALA A 20 -9.38 -8.26 -8.89
C ALA A 20 -10.67 -8.38 -8.07
N GLY A 21 -10.72 -7.76 -6.88
CA GLY A 21 -11.92 -7.71 -6.05
C GLY A 21 -13.07 -6.99 -6.74
N ALA A 22 -12.83 -5.80 -7.27
CA ALA A 22 -13.81 -5.01 -8.01
C ALA A 22 -14.28 -5.73 -9.28
N ALA A 23 -13.37 -6.31 -10.06
CA ALA A 23 -13.69 -7.08 -11.26
C ALA A 23 -14.62 -8.25 -10.96
N LYS A 24 -14.31 -9.01 -9.88
CA LYS A 24 -15.13 -10.14 -9.44
C LYS A 24 -16.54 -9.69 -9.07
N LEU A 25 -16.65 -8.62 -8.26
CA LEU A 25 -17.95 -8.12 -7.81
C LEU A 25 -18.80 -7.59 -8.96
N LEU A 26 -18.19 -6.83 -9.87
CA LEU A 26 -18.89 -6.18 -10.99
C LEU A 26 -19.07 -7.10 -12.21
N GLY A 27 -18.55 -8.34 -12.16
CA GLY A 27 -18.65 -9.29 -13.27
C GLY A 27 -17.91 -8.84 -14.53
N MET A 28 -16.81 -8.09 -14.38
CA MET A 28 -16.01 -7.58 -15.50
C MET A 28 -14.61 -8.21 -15.56
N PRO A 29 -13.91 -8.14 -16.69
CA PRO A 29 -12.52 -8.58 -16.78
C PRO A 29 -11.58 -7.76 -15.86
N PRO A 30 -10.60 -8.36 -15.16
CA PRO A 30 -9.65 -7.63 -14.32
C PRO A 30 -8.90 -6.52 -15.05
N LYS A 31 -8.63 -6.69 -16.34
CA LYS A 31 -7.99 -5.67 -17.19
C LYS A 31 -8.85 -4.41 -17.32
N GLU A 32 -10.17 -4.56 -17.39
CA GLU A 32 -11.09 -3.43 -17.46
C GLU A 32 -11.12 -2.66 -16.14
N ALA A 33 -11.21 -3.37 -15.01
CA ALA A 33 -11.12 -2.76 -13.68
C ALA A 33 -9.82 -1.97 -13.51
N ALA A 34 -8.67 -2.55 -13.92
CA ALA A 34 -7.39 -1.86 -13.88
C ALA A 34 -7.35 -0.59 -14.77
N GLN A 35 -7.99 -0.61 -15.93
CA GLN A 35 -8.08 0.58 -16.79
C GLN A 35 -8.93 1.69 -16.17
N ILE A 36 -10.03 1.33 -15.48
CA ILE A 36 -10.87 2.28 -14.76
C ILE A 36 -10.05 2.92 -13.62
N GLU A 37 -9.35 2.12 -12.82
CA GLU A 37 -8.51 2.60 -11.72
C GLU A 37 -7.40 3.54 -12.21
N GLN A 38 -6.76 3.24 -13.34
CA GLN A 38 -5.75 4.10 -13.96
C GLN A 38 -6.30 5.48 -14.38
N ARG A 39 -7.60 5.58 -14.70
CA ARG A 39 -8.26 6.87 -14.97
C ARG A 39 -8.51 7.68 -13.69
N GLY A 40 -8.27 7.10 -12.52
CA GLY A 40 -8.38 7.76 -11.22
C GLY A 40 -9.80 7.98 -10.71
N ARG A 41 -10.81 7.50 -11.42
CA ARG A 41 -12.22 7.62 -10.99
C ARG A 41 -13.06 6.46 -11.55
N TRP A 42 -13.73 5.77 -10.65
CA TRP A 42 -14.76 4.80 -11.00
C TRP A 42 -16.06 5.52 -11.44
N PRO A 43 -16.78 5.00 -12.44
CA PRO A 43 -18.13 5.49 -12.76
C PRO A 43 -19.05 5.37 -11.53
N ASP A 44 -19.88 6.38 -11.31
CA ASP A 44 -20.70 6.51 -10.09
C ASP A 44 -21.58 5.28 -9.81
N GLN A 45 -22.11 4.64 -10.86
CA GLN A 45 -22.94 3.43 -10.72
C GLN A 45 -22.10 2.24 -10.22
N GLN A 46 -20.92 2.02 -10.81
CA GLN A 46 -20.01 0.94 -10.40
C GLN A 46 -19.49 1.19 -9.00
N TRP A 47 -19.10 2.43 -8.70
CA TRP A 47 -18.66 2.81 -7.36
C TRP A 47 -19.72 2.53 -6.29
N ARG A 48 -20.99 2.86 -6.57
CA ARG A 48 -22.11 2.53 -5.65
C ARG A 48 -22.24 1.03 -5.43
N GLN A 49 -22.12 0.20 -6.47
CA GLN A 49 -22.17 -1.25 -6.34
C GLN A 49 -21.04 -1.79 -5.43
N LEU A 50 -19.82 -1.23 -5.56
CA LEU A 50 -18.71 -1.56 -4.66
C LEU A 50 -19.01 -1.10 -3.23
N ALA A 51 -19.54 0.11 -3.06
CA ALA A 51 -19.83 0.70 -1.76
C ALA A 51 -20.98 0.01 -1.00
N GLU A 52 -21.94 -0.58 -1.72
CA GLU A 52 -23.05 -1.34 -1.16
C GLU A 52 -22.66 -2.77 -0.76
N GLN A 53 -21.47 -3.24 -1.19
CA GLN A 53 -20.99 -4.58 -0.85
C GLN A 53 -20.42 -4.60 0.58
N ALA A 54 -21.10 -5.32 1.46
CA ALA A 54 -20.57 -5.57 2.81
C ALA A 54 -19.21 -6.28 2.74
N ASN A 55 -18.28 -5.90 3.62
CA ASN A 55 -16.95 -6.50 3.75
C ASN A 55 -16.09 -6.42 2.47
N PHE A 56 -16.38 -5.46 1.57
CA PHE A 56 -15.68 -5.39 0.27
C PHE A 56 -14.16 -5.40 0.43
N TYR A 57 -13.60 -4.59 1.33
CA TYR A 57 -12.16 -4.54 1.55
C TYR A 57 -11.63 -5.76 2.30
N LEU A 58 -12.42 -6.34 3.18
CA LEU A 58 -12.05 -7.55 3.92
C LEU A 58 -11.92 -8.77 2.98
N ASP A 59 -12.75 -8.83 1.93
CA ASP A 59 -12.79 -9.94 0.98
C ASP A 59 -11.81 -9.79 -0.20
N LEU A 60 -10.99 -8.74 -0.24
CA LEU A 60 -10.02 -8.54 -1.31
C LEU A 60 -8.99 -9.67 -1.35
N PRO A 61 -8.67 -10.21 -2.55
CA PRO A 61 -7.56 -11.15 -2.68
C PRO A 61 -6.22 -10.45 -2.47
N LYS A 62 -5.19 -11.21 -2.08
CA LYS A 62 -3.82 -10.71 -2.03
C LYS A 62 -3.28 -10.48 -3.44
N MET A 63 -2.42 -9.46 -3.58
CA MET A 63 -1.53 -9.35 -4.75
C MET A 63 -0.62 -10.58 -4.82
N GLN A 64 -0.29 -11.01 -6.04
CA GLN A 64 0.52 -12.21 -6.27
C GLN A 64 1.85 -12.24 -5.50
N TRP A 65 2.47 -11.07 -5.29
CA TRP A 65 3.79 -10.94 -4.66
C TRP A 65 3.74 -10.27 -3.27
N ALA A 66 2.53 -10.12 -2.69
CA ALA A 66 2.34 -9.43 -1.41
C ALA A 66 3.15 -10.06 -0.28
N ASP A 67 3.18 -11.39 -0.19
CA ASP A 67 3.93 -12.09 0.87
C ASP A 67 5.44 -11.79 0.76
N LYS A 68 6.00 -11.79 -0.45
CA LYS A 68 7.40 -11.42 -0.67
C LYS A 68 7.70 -9.96 -0.34
N MET A 69 6.75 -9.06 -0.61
CA MET A 69 6.89 -7.66 -0.22
C MET A 69 6.95 -7.51 1.30
N VAL A 70 6.06 -8.19 2.01
CA VAL A 70 6.05 -8.16 3.49
C VAL A 70 7.31 -8.82 4.06
N GLU A 71 7.74 -9.97 3.54
CA GLU A 71 8.99 -10.63 3.97
C GLU A 71 10.21 -9.70 3.82
N LEU A 72 10.32 -9.02 2.68
CA LEU A 72 11.40 -8.07 2.44
C LEU A 72 11.31 -6.86 3.38
N ALA A 73 10.10 -6.32 3.59
CA ALA A 73 9.89 -5.21 4.50
C ALA A 73 10.20 -5.58 5.97
N LEU A 74 9.91 -6.82 6.38
CA LEU A 74 10.28 -7.33 7.70
C LEU A 74 11.80 -7.36 7.90
N ARG A 75 12.58 -7.61 6.86
CA ARG A 75 14.06 -7.55 6.93
C ARG A 75 14.56 -6.14 7.28
N PHE A 76 13.89 -5.06 6.81
CA PHE A 76 14.21 -3.68 7.24
C PHE A 76 13.97 -3.49 8.73
N ARG A 77 12.85 -4.01 9.25
CA ARG A 77 12.54 -3.95 10.67
C ARG A 77 13.58 -4.71 11.52
N ASP A 78 13.87 -5.93 11.11
CA ASP A 78 14.63 -6.88 11.93
C ASP A 78 16.15 -6.64 11.84
N ASN A 79 16.67 -6.10 10.73
CA ASN A 79 18.11 -5.93 10.51
C ASN A 79 18.59 -4.46 10.46
N LEU A 80 17.71 -3.51 10.11
CA LEU A 80 18.06 -2.10 9.91
C LEU A 80 17.39 -1.17 10.92
N ASN A 81 16.67 -1.73 11.90
CA ASN A 81 15.97 -0.95 12.92
C ASN A 81 14.97 0.06 12.33
N TYR A 82 14.29 -0.28 11.23
CA TYR A 82 13.15 0.47 10.71
C TYR A 82 11.87 0.15 11.49
N ASP A 83 10.96 1.12 11.62
CA ASP A 83 9.57 0.80 11.86
C ASP A 83 8.95 0.28 10.56
N LEU A 84 8.06 -0.71 10.65
CA LEU A 84 7.27 -1.19 9.52
C LEU A 84 5.79 -0.90 9.78
N ARG A 85 5.14 -0.22 8.85
CA ARG A 85 3.75 0.22 8.98
C ARG A 85 3.01 0.06 7.66
N ILE A 86 1.72 -0.18 7.76
CA ILE A 86 0.80 -0.05 6.63
C ILE A 86 0.31 1.40 6.59
N LEU A 87 0.32 2.03 5.43
CA LEU A 87 -0.19 3.38 5.23
C LEU A 87 -1.18 3.39 4.07
N THR A 88 -2.45 3.30 4.38
CA THR A 88 -3.54 3.19 3.41
C THR A 88 -4.47 4.39 3.45
N ALA A 89 -5.29 4.56 2.42
CA ALA A 89 -6.35 5.56 2.36
C ALA A 89 -7.73 4.92 2.51
N ILE A 90 -8.72 5.71 2.86
CA ILE A 90 -10.13 5.34 2.83
C ILE A 90 -10.86 6.04 1.68
N PRO A 91 -11.98 5.51 1.20
CA PRO A 91 -12.83 6.18 0.21
C PRO A 91 -13.26 7.58 0.67
N LYS A 92 -13.34 8.52 -0.27
CA LYS A 92 -13.81 9.87 0.01
C LYS A 92 -15.30 9.88 0.32
N GLY A 93 -15.74 10.88 1.08
CA GLY A 93 -17.15 11.16 1.29
C GLY A 93 -17.88 10.21 2.24
N ASN A 94 -17.16 9.32 2.92
CA ASN A 94 -17.76 8.29 3.77
C ASN A 94 -18.69 7.32 3.03
N ASP A 95 -18.42 7.10 1.73
CA ASP A 95 -19.24 6.20 0.90
C ASP A 95 -19.16 4.74 1.37
N MET A 96 -18.07 4.37 2.04
CA MET A 96 -17.81 3.02 2.57
C MET A 96 -17.31 3.12 4.01
N PRO A 97 -18.19 3.35 4.99
CA PRO A 97 -17.79 3.56 6.39
C PRO A 97 -17.08 2.34 6.99
N GLU A 98 -17.40 1.14 6.53
CA GLU A 98 -16.76 -0.11 6.98
C GLU A 98 -15.32 -0.28 6.47
N ALA A 99 -14.91 0.45 5.43
CA ALA A 99 -13.58 0.32 4.83
C ALA A 99 -12.45 0.47 5.85
N PHE A 100 -12.66 1.27 6.89
CA PHE A 100 -11.70 1.47 7.95
C PHE A 100 -11.44 0.18 8.74
N HIS A 101 -12.51 -0.49 9.16
CA HIS A 101 -12.43 -1.74 9.90
C HIS A 101 -11.99 -2.89 8.99
N ASP A 102 -12.59 -3.01 7.83
CA ASP A 102 -12.26 -4.05 6.84
C ASP A 102 -10.77 -4.11 6.53
N LYS A 103 -10.14 -2.95 6.33
CA LYS A 103 -8.70 -2.88 6.02
C LYS A 103 -7.83 -3.31 7.19
N ILE A 104 -8.18 -2.94 8.42
CA ILE A 104 -7.49 -3.41 9.61
C ILE A 104 -7.64 -4.92 9.75
N ASP A 105 -8.86 -5.42 9.60
CA ASP A 105 -9.17 -6.84 9.75
C ASP A 105 -8.51 -7.67 8.62
N TRP A 106 -8.45 -7.14 7.39
CA TRP A 106 -7.72 -7.77 6.30
C TRP A 106 -6.23 -7.92 6.63
N ILE A 107 -5.57 -6.87 7.13
CA ILE A 107 -4.16 -6.93 7.55
C ILE A 107 -3.96 -7.92 8.70
N ASN A 108 -4.84 -7.90 9.70
CA ASN A 108 -4.79 -8.82 10.82
C ASN A 108 -4.99 -10.29 10.37
N HIS A 109 -5.92 -10.52 9.45
CA HIS A 109 -6.19 -11.86 8.91
C HIS A 109 -4.98 -12.44 8.18
N HIS A 110 -4.32 -11.65 7.33
CA HIS A 110 -3.24 -12.12 6.49
C HIS A 110 -1.85 -12.01 7.13
N TYR A 111 -1.64 -11.03 7.99
CA TYR A 111 -0.32 -10.66 8.53
C TYR A 111 -0.30 -10.42 10.04
N GLY A 112 -1.33 -10.82 10.77
CA GLY A 112 -1.47 -10.57 12.22
C GLY A 112 -0.29 -11.08 13.05
N ALA A 113 0.38 -12.15 12.62
CA ALA A 113 1.59 -12.67 13.28
C ALA A 113 2.77 -11.69 13.28
N HIS A 114 2.73 -10.64 12.45
CA HIS A 114 3.83 -9.67 12.30
C HIS A 114 3.59 -8.35 13.02
N ASP A 115 2.44 -8.17 13.68
CA ASP A 115 2.04 -6.93 14.40
C ASP A 115 2.21 -5.66 13.52
N LEU A 116 1.66 -5.70 12.31
CA LEU A 116 1.73 -4.57 11.37
C LEU A 116 0.68 -3.52 11.74
N ARG A 117 1.13 -2.36 12.18
CA ARG A 117 0.23 -1.25 12.52
C ARG A 117 -0.31 -0.58 11.26
N VAL A 118 -1.63 -0.44 11.18
CA VAL A 118 -2.30 0.25 10.10
C VAL A 118 -2.46 1.73 10.44
N HIS A 119 -1.96 2.58 9.55
CA HIS A 119 -2.11 4.03 9.59
C HIS A 119 -2.94 4.47 8.39
N PHE A 120 -3.79 5.44 8.61
CA PHE A 120 -4.59 6.03 7.57
C PHE A 120 -4.08 7.46 7.29
N GLY A 121 -3.76 7.73 6.02
CA GLY A 121 -3.56 9.08 5.57
C GLY A 121 -4.90 9.65 5.12
N PRO A 122 -5.94 10.00 5.97
CA PRO A 122 -7.28 9.52 5.68
C PRO A 122 -7.60 9.46 4.17
N TYR A 123 -7.04 10.36 3.40
CA TYR A 123 -7.10 10.31 1.93
C TYR A 123 -5.72 10.07 1.32
N SER A 124 -5.69 9.71 0.04
CA SER A 124 -4.46 9.41 -0.69
C SER A 124 -3.42 10.53 -0.62
N HIS A 125 -3.86 11.78 -0.85
CA HIS A 125 -2.99 12.96 -0.81
C HIS A 125 -2.49 13.35 0.60
N ASP A 126 -3.04 12.76 1.65
CA ASP A 126 -2.57 13.00 3.02
C ASP A 126 -1.40 12.10 3.42
N LYS A 127 -1.09 11.07 2.63
CA LYS A 127 -0.01 10.12 2.92
C LYS A 127 1.34 10.81 3.10
N ALA A 128 1.64 11.82 2.28
CA ALA A 128 2.89 12.57 2.34
C ALA A 128 3.12 13.28 3.69
N ARG A 129 2.06 13.54 4.48
CA ARG A 129 2.18 14.10 5.84
C ARG A 129 2.84 13.16 6.84
N HIS A 130 2.90 11.87 6.54
CA HIS A 130 3.58 10.88 7.36
C HIS A 130 5.09 10.84 7.10
N CYS A 131 5.57 11.43 6.00
CA CYS A 131 6.98 11.52 5.68
C CYS A 131 7.69 12.49 6.63
N ARG A 132 8.72 12.01 7.32
CA ARG A 132 9.52 12.79 8.28
C ARG A 132 10.92 13.10 7.75
N GLY A 133 11.26 12.60 6.57
CA GLY A 133 12.53 12.85 5.91
C GLY A 133 12.97 11.73 4.97
N ARG A 134 14.18 11.88 4.47
CA ARG A 134 14.74 11.05 3.38
C ARG A 134 14.86 9.56 3.71
N ASP A 135 14.97 9.22 4.99
CA ASP A 135 15.15 7.85 5.44
C ASP A 135 13.80 7.10 5.55
N ASP A 136 12.65 7.82 5.50
CA ASP A 136 11.34 7.21 5.43
C ASP A 136 11.06 6.74 3.98
N ILE A 137 10.59 5.50 3.84
CA ILE A 137 10.35 4.85 2.55
C ILE A 137 8.85 4.57 2.41
N LEU A 138 8.27 4.90 1.25
CA LEU A 138 6.89 4.52 0.88
C LEU A 138 6.94 3.56 -0.32
N VAL A 139 6.21 2.45 -0.22
CA VAL A 139 5.87 1.56 -1.34
C VAL A 139 4.39 1.75 -1.66
N ASP A 140 4.06 2.26 -2.84
CA ASP A 140 2.70 2.65 -3.23
C ASP A 140 2.49 2.43 -4.72
N ASP A 141 1.29 2.11 -5.18
CA ASP A 141 0.99 1.90 -6.60
C ASP A 141 0.69 3.21 -7.35
N ARG A 142 0.29 4.27 -6.64
CA ARG A 142 -0.11 5.54 -7.24
C ARG A 142 1.07 6.46 -7.49
N THR A 143 1.23 6.87 -8.74
CA THR A 143 2.27 7.83 -9.15
C THR A 143 2.19 9.14 -8.37
N SER A 144 0.98 9.65 -8.11
CA SER A 144 0.79 10.90 -7.34
C SER A 144 1.30 10.77 -5.91
N ASN A 145 0.99 9.67 -5.22
CA ASN A 145 1.43 9.44 -3.85
C ASN A 145 2.96 9.35 -3.77
N CYS A 146 3.59 8.63 -4.72
CA CYS A 146 5.04 8.55 -4.80
C CYS A 146 5.67 9.92 -5.04
N ALA A 147 5.13 10.72 -5.97
CA ALA A 147 5.63 12.05 -6.27
C ALA A 147 5.49 13.01 -5.07
N GLU A 148 4.34 13.01 -4.38
CA GLU A 148 4.09 13.81 -3.18
C GLU A 148 5.00 13.40 -2.03
N TRP A 149 5.24 12.09 -1.85
CA TRP A 149 6.18 11.58 -0.85
C TRP A 149 7.61 12.03 -1.10
N GLN A 150 8.07 11.95 -2.37
CA GLN A 150 9.38 12.44 -2.77
C GLN A 150 9.50 13.97 -2.60
N ALA A 151 8.45 14.71 -2.93
CA ALA A 151 8.41 16.16 -2.69
C ALA A 151 8.48 16.52 -1.20
N ALA A 152 7.96 15.65 -0.32
CA ALA A 152 8.11 15.78 1.14
C ALA A 152 9.50 15.36 1.65
N GLY A 153 10.40 14.91 0.76
CA GLY A 153 11.78 14.58 1.07
C GLY A 153 12.04 13.11 1.41
N GLY A 154 11.05 12.22 1.27
CA GLY A 154 11.17 10.78 1.49
C GLY A 154 11.61 10.01 0.24
N THR A 155 11.84 8.71 0.40
CA THR A 155 12.09 7.78 -0.70
C THR A 155 10.79 7.05 -1.05
N ALA A 156 10.42 6.98 -2.34
CA ALA A 156 9.22 6.28 -2.78
C ALA A 156 9.55 5.25 -3.86
N ILE A 157 8.94 4.07 -3.74
CA ILE A 157 9.02 2.96 -4.70
C ILE A 157 7.62 2.73 -5.26
N GLN A 158 7.48 2.87 -6.57
CA GLN A 158 6.19 2.68 -7.22
C GLN A 158 5.97 1.23 -7.64
N VAL A 159 4.88 0.62 -7.18
CA VAL A 159 4.39 -0.67 -7.67
C VAL A 159 3.56 -0.41 -8.93
N ARG A 160 4.13 -0.69 -10.10
CA ARG A 160 3.44 -0.50 -11.37
C ARG A 160 2.70 -1.76 -11.80
N ALA A 161 1.54 -1.58 -12.40
CA ALA A 161 0.78 -2.68 -12.97
C ALA A 161 1.64 -3.47 -13.98
N GLY A 162 1.67 -4.81 -13.81
CA GLY A 162 2.50 -5.70 -14.64
C GLY A 162 4.01 -5.68 -14.34
N ALA A 163 4.48 -4.85 -13.42
CA ALA A 163 5.90 -4.72 -13.07
C ALA A 163 6.17 -4.78 -11.55
N TYR A 164 5.36 -5.52 -10.81
CA TYR A 164 5.51 -5.65 -9.36
C TYR A 164 6.91 -6.14 -8.94
N GLY A 165 7.48 -7.08 -9.71
CA GLY A 165 8.84 -7.59 -9.46
C GLY A 165 9.91 -6.50 -9.49
N GLN A 166 9.72 -5.43 -10.27
CA GLN A 166 10.65 -4.30 -10.30
C GLN A 166 10.67 -3.55 -8.97
N ALA A 167 9.51 -3.36 -8.33
CA ALA A 167 9.43 -2.73 -7.01
C ALA A 167 10.13 -3.57 -5.93
N LEU A 168 10.01 -4.90 -6.00
CA LEU A 168 10.76 -5.80 -5.11
C LEU A 168 12.27 -5.66 -5.28
N ILE A 169 12.76 -5.63 -6.52
CA ILE A 169 14.19 -5.46 -6.83
C ILE A 169 14.70 -4.12 -6.31
N GLU A 170 13.93 -3.05 -6.50
CA GLU A 170 14.29 -1.70 -6.03
C GLU A 170 14.36 -1.64 -4.50
N LEU A 171 13.37 -2.20 -3.80
CA LEU A 171 13.36 -2.26 -2.34
C LEU A 171 14.53 -3.10 -1.81
N GLU A 172 14.82 -4.24 -2.45
CA GLU A 172 15.94 -5.10 -2.07
C GLU A 172 17.30 -4.41 -2.26
N LYS A 173 17.45 -3.65 -3.34
CA LYS A 173 18.65 -2.84 -3.58
C LYS A 173 18.86 -1.82 -2.47
N ILE A 174 17.82 -1.07 -2.09
CA ILE A 174 17.90 -0.12 -0.97
C ILE A 174 18.27 -0.85 0.33
N PHE A 175 17.68 -2.01 0.59
CA PHE A 175 18.03 -2.82 1.76
C PHE A 175 19.54 -3.13 1.81
N HIS A 176 20.12 -3.60 0.71
CA HIS A 176 21.55 -3.93 0.66
C HIS A 176 22.45 -2.71 0.80
N GLU A 177 22.11 -1.57 0.18
CA GLU A 177 22.85 -0.31 0.32
C GLU A 177 22.88 0.17 1.77
N LEU A 178 21.76 0.09 2.48
CA LEU A 178 21.66 0.47 3.88
C LEU A 178 22.43 -0.51 4.79
N MET A 179 22.36 -1.82 4.52
CA MET A 179 23.14 -2.83 5.26
C MET A 179 24.63 -2.57 5.13
N MET A 180 25.13 -2.30 3.92
CA MET A 180 26.55 -2.00 3.71
C MET A 180 26.99 -0.72 4.44
N SER A 181 26.14 0.32 4.43
CA SER A 181 26.42 1.58 5.13
C SER A 181 26.43 1.46 6.64
N SER A 182 25.71 0.49 7.21
CA SER A 182 25.67 0.25 8.67
C SER A 182 26.87 -0.54 9.21
N MET A 183 27.69 -1.11 8.32
CA MET A 183 28.88 -1.91 8.66
C MET A 183 30.17 -1.08 8.74
N ILE A 184 30.11 0.19 8.35
CA ILE A 184 31.23 1.14 8.34
C ILE A 184 31.13 2.09 9.55
#